data_8c2c56f34be1092fe067b46e06480de0
#
_entry.id   8c2c56f34be1092fe067b46e06480de0
#
_cell.length_a   1.000
_cell.length_b   1.000
_cell.length_c   1.000
_cell.angle_alpha   90.00
_cell.angle_beta   90.00
_cell.angle_gamma   90.00
#
_symmetry.space_group_name_H-M   'P 1'
#
loop_
_entity.id
_entity.type
_entity.pdbx_description
1 polymer ?
#
loop_
_entity_poly.entity_id
_entity_poly.type
_entity_poly.pdbx_seq_one_letter_code
_entity_poly.pdbx_strand_id
1 'polypeptide(L)'
;MGIYHFPSEFVYWTKYEKHDEMKNKIVDRINKLETLHANNHAGLENAYTSYDTKPEPTKFLNNPKLVESLVFEPFRKMLDEYNSRENTNKITVNEVIIGDSWYTKYSEGGSFHLHSHDDLSQYMRGKRFNLAFSLIYILNDKNERNSTRFFIPTGSTTSAVCHRDIIFDTGGIKNIGEGSVILFPSSLYHTVVPCIKPGRITISYNIMCAFDPEPCVKFSD
;
A
#
# COMPACT_ATOMS: atom_id res chain seq x y z
N MET A 1 28.18 -12.71 22.33
CA MET A 1 27.94 -11.48 21.57
C MET A 1 26.88 -11.83 20.54
N GLY A 2 25.80 -11.13 20.44
CA GLY A 2 24.70 -11.37 19.49
C GLY A 2 24.41 -10.11 18.68
N ILE A 3 23.87 -10.27 17.47
CA ILE A 3 23.35 -9.18 16.63
C ILE A 3 21.87 -9.40 16.49
N TYR A 4 21.07 -8.38 16.84
CA TYR A 4 19.63 -8.37 16.57
C TYR A 4 19.39 -7.61 15.27
N HIS A 5 18.74 -8.26 14.32
CA HIS A 5 18.31 -7.61 13.09
C HIS A 5 16.88 -7.09 13.28
N PHE A 6 16.70 -5.76 13.20
CA PHE A 6 15.36 -5.21 13.10
C PHE A 6 14.69 -5.72 11.82
N PRO A 7 13.37 -5.95 11.82
CA PRO A 7 12.65 -6.30 10.62
C PRO A 7 12.98 -5.29 9.52
N SER A 8 13.54 -5.77 8.42
CA SER A 8 13.81 -4.88 7.29
C SER A 8 12.51 -4.50 6.64
N GLU A 9 12.35 -3.23 6.34
CA GLU A 9 11.26 -2.78 5.50
C GLU A 9 11.34 -3.47 4.14
N PHE A 10 10.21 -3.75 3.55
CA PHE A 10 10.13 -4.48 2.29
C PHE A 10 9.02 -3.94 1.40
N VAL A 11 9.13 -4.21 0.12
CA VAL A 11 8.08 -4.01 -0.87
C VAL A 11 7.83 -5.36 -1.54
N TYR A 12 6.60 -5.84 -1.45
CA TYR A 12 6.14 -7.05 -2.14
C TYR A 12 5.25 -6.66 -3.31
N TRP A 13 5.34 -7.36 -4.41
CA TRP A 13 4.43 -7.15 -5.55
C TRP A 13 4.05 -8.45 -6.22
N THR A 14 2.84 -8.46 -6.77
CA THR A 14 2.30 -9.56 -7.56
C THR A 14 1.33 -9.03 -8.61
N LYS A 15 0.93 -9.85 -9.57
CA LYS A 15 -0.15 -9.52 -10.50
C LYS A 15 -1.49 -9.94 -9.93
N TYR A 16 -2.51 -9.11 -10.12
CA TYR A 16 -3.90 -9.45 -9.80
C TYR A 16 -4.47 -10.32 -10.92
N GLU A 17 -4.74 -11.57 -10.62
CA GLU A 17 -5.12 -12.57 -11.61
C GLU A 17 -6.43 -12.23 -12.35
N LYS A 18 -7.35 -11.51 -11.69
CA LYS A 18 -8.63 -11.08 -12.28
C LYS A 18 -8.59 -9.67 -12.89
N HIS A 19 -7.39 -9.12 -13.15
CA HIS A 19 -7.23 -7.76 -13.63
C HIS A 19 -8.06 -7.49 -14.90
N ASP A 20 -7.89 -8.29 -15.94
CA ASP A 20 -8.52 -8.08 -17.23
C ASP A 20 -10.05 -8.17 -17.15
N GLU A 21 -10.56 -9.04 -16.29
CA GLU A 21 -12.00 -9.19 -16.02
C GLU A 21 -12.59 -7.98 -15.29
N MET A 22 -11.85 -7.43 -14.31
CA MET A 22 -12.36 -6.44 -13.38
C MET A 22 -12.06 -5.01 -13.79
N LYS A 23 -10.98 -4.77 -14.54
CA LYS A 23 -10.48 -3.44 -14.89
C LYS A 23 -11.58 -2.52 -15.40
N ASN A 24 -12.22 -2.90 -16.50
CA ASN A 24 -13.20 -2.03 -17.17
C ASN A 24 -14.40 -1.76 -16.25
N LYS A 25 -14.88 -2.76 -15.51
CA LYS A 25 -16.00 -2.61 -14.56
C LYS A 25 -15.69 -1.58 -13.48
N ILE A 26 -14.45 -1.59 -12.96
CA ILE A 26 -14.02 -0.68 -11.92
C ILE A 26 -13.80 0.72 -12.50
N VAL A 27 -13.12 0.85 -13.65
CA VAL A 27 -12.89 2.13 -14.32
C VAL A 27 -14.22 2.83 -14.66
N ASP A 28 -15.18 2.09 -15.21
CA ASP A 28 -16.52 2.63 -15.52
C ASP A 28 -17.24 3.11 -14.26
N ARG A 29 -17.08 2.41 -13.14
CA ARG A 29 -17.65 2.82 -11.86
C ARG A 29 -17.00 4.10 -11.35
N ILE A 30 -15.67 4.18 -11.39
CA ILE A 30 -14.92 5.39 -11.01
C ILE A 30 -15.35 6.58 -11.85
N ASN A 31 -15.39 6.45 -13.18
CA ASN A 31 -15.76 7.53 -14.08
C ASN A 31 -17.19 8.06 -13.84
N LYS A 32 -18.13 7.20 -13.44
CA LYS A 32 -19.50 7.63 -13.07
C LYS A 32 -19.54 8.43 -11.75
N LEU A 33 -18.59 8.20 -10.85
CA LEU A 33 -18.53 8.89 -9.57
C LEU A 33 -17.80 10.22 -9.66
N GLU A 34 -16.86 10.35 -10.56
CA GLU A 34 -15.97 11.51 -10.70
C GLU A 34 -16.69 12.81 -11.10
N THR A 35 -17.83 12.70 -11.77
CA THR A 35 -18.67 13.85 -12.13
C THR A 35 -19.25 14.60 -10.93
N LEU A 36 -19.11 14.07 -9.72
CA LEU A 36 -19.78 14.57 -8.54
C LEU A 36 -18.87 15.40 -7.60
N HIS A 37 -17.54 15.31 -7.71
CA HIS A 37 -16.64 15.91 -6.73
C HIS A 37 -15.30 16.34 -7.33
N ALA A 38 -14.98 17.63 -7.27
CA ALA A 38 -13.61 18.12 -7.36
C ALA A 38 -13.01 18.15 -5.94
N ASN A 39 -11.79 17.66 -5.75
CA ASN A 39 -11.13 17.82 -4.46
C ASN A 39 -9.66 18.29 -4.60
N ASN A 40 -9.22 19.00 -3.55
CA ASN A 40 -7.87 19.50 -3.39
C ASN A 40 -7.25 18.83 -2.15
N HIS A 41 -6.90 17.55 -2.25
CA HIS A 41 -6.21 16.87 -1.16
C HIS A 41 -4.79 17.42 -0.98
N ALA A 42 -4.41 17.73 0.25
CA ALA A 42 -3.08 18.23 0.56
C ALA A 42 -1.99 17.21 0.13
N GLY A 43 -0.97 17.68 -0.56
CA GLY A 43 0.11 16.83 -1.05
C GLY A 43 -0.15 16.15 -2.40
N LEU A 44 -1.34 16.31 -2.97
CA LEU A 44 -1.72 15.77 -4.27
C LEU A 44 -1.74 16.89 -5.32
N GLU A 45 -0.98 16.72 -6.39
CA GLU A 45 -0.92 17.67 -7.50
C GLU A 45 -1.46 17.04 -8.78
N ASN A 46 -2.22 17.81 -9.56
CA ASN A 46 -2.79 17.39 -10.84
C ASN A 46 -3.44 15.98 -10.79
N ALA A 47 -4.11 15.69 -9.69
CA ALA A 47 -4.77 14.40 -9.49
C ALA A 47 -6.03 14.58 -8.65
N TYR A 48 -6.92 13.59 -8.76
CA TYR A 48 -8.13 13.46 -7.96
C TYR A 48 -7.99 12.23 -7.05
N THR A 49 -8.37 12.37 -5.79
CA THR A 49 -8.51 11.23 -4.87
C THR A 49 -9.90 11.17 -4.25
N SER A 50 -10.40 9.98 -4.03
CA SER A 50 -11.64 9.75 -3.28
C SER A 50 -11.41 9.65 -1.77
N TYR A 51 -10.18 9.85 -1.27
CA TYR A 51 -9.85 9.72 0.14
C TYR A 51 -10.66 10.67 1.04
N ASP A 52 -10.82 11.92 0.63
CA ASP A 52 -11.55 12.93 1.39
C ASP A 52 -13.07 12.94 1.12
N THR A 53 -13.54 12.05 0.26
CA THR A 53 -14.97 11.97 -0.04
C THR A 53 -15.67 11.09 1.00
N LYS A 54 -16.96 11.36 1.21
CA LYS A 54 -17.78 10.54 2.11
C LYS A 54 -17.79 9.07 1.66
N PRO A 55 -17.98 8.10 2.57
CA PRO A 55 -17.84 6.66 2.31
C PRO A 55 -18.65 6.12 1.13
N GLU A 56 -19.75 6.77 0.74
CA GLU A 56 -20.64 6.29 -0.32
C GLU A 56 -19.96 6.07 -1.67
N PRO A 57 -19.11 6.97 -2.20
CA PRO A 57 -18.46 6.76 -3.48
C PRO A 57 -17.51 5.55 -3.51
N THR A 58 -16.95 5.18 -2.36
CA THR A 58 -15.93 4.12 -2.26
C THR A 58 -16.48 2.78 -1.77
N LYS A 59 -17.76 2.70 -1.41
CA LYS A 59 -18.37 1.44 -0.93
C LYS A 59 -18.13 0.24 -1.84
N PHE A 60 -18.03 0.44 -3.14
CA PHE A 60 -17.79 -0.65 -4.07
C PHE A 60 -16.40 -1.27 -3.92
N LEU A 61 -15.42 -0.51 -3.44
CA LEU A 61 -14.06 -0.99 -3.16
C LEU A 61 -14.06 -1.97 -1.97
N ASN A 62 -15.04 -1.83 -1.08
CA ASN A 62 -15.22 -2.70 0.09
C ASN A 62 -16.15 -3.89 -0.19
N ASN A 63 -16.43 -4.19 -1.47
CA ASN A 63 -17.17 -5.39 -1.82
C ASN A 63 -16.39 -6.63 -1.34
N PRO A 64 -16.99 -7.54 -0.54
CA PRO A 64 -16.27 -8.67 0.07
C PRO A 64 -15.52 -9.55 -0.93
N LYS A 65 -16.09 -9.80 -2.12
CA LYS A 65 -15.44 -10.62 -3.16
C LYS A 65 -14.24 -9.91 -3.77
N LEU A 66 -14.31 -8.58 -3.94
CA LEU A 66 -13.22 -7.78 -4.44
C LEU A 66 -12.09 -7.72 -3.40
N VAL A 67 -12.43 -7.42 -2.15
CA VAL A 67 -11.47 -7.36 -1.05
C VAL A 67 -10.77 -8.71 -0.85
N GLU A 68 -11.51 -9.81 -0.88
CA GLU A 68 -10.92 -11.15 -0.76
C GLU A 68 -9.87 -11.39 -1.84
N SER A 69 -10.22 -11.18 -3.11
CA SER A 69 -9.32 -11.51 -4.22
C SER A 69 -8.22 -10.47 -4.47
N LEU A 70 -8.48 -9.18 -4.21
CA LEU A 70 -7.53 -8.10 -4.50
C LEU A 70 -6.62 -7.79 -3.31
N VAL A 71 -7.09 -8.01 -2.10
CA VAL A 71 -6.36 -7.64 -0.88
C VAL A 71 -5.91 -8.86 -0.09
N PHE A 72 -6.85 -9.70 0.36
CA PHE A 72 -6.51 -10.77 1.30
C PHE A 72 -5.72 -11.92 0.67
N GLU A 73 -6.04 -12.33 -0.56
CA GLU A 73 -5.24 -13.36 -1.25
C GLU A 73 -3.78 -12.90 -1.48
N PRO A 74 -3.49 -11.71 -2.05
CA PRO A 74 -2.13 -11.21 -2.17
C PRO A 74 -1.44 -11.00 -0.81
N PHE A 75 -2.18 -10.56 0.21
CA PHE A 75 -1.64 -10.36 1.55
C PHE A 75 -1.18 -11.69 2.18
N ARG A 76 -1.97 -12.76 2.07
CA ARG A 76 -1.56 -14.10 2.53
C ARG A 76 -0.31 -14.60 1.79
N LYS A 77 -0.29 -14.46 0.44
CA LYS A 77 0.89 -14.83 -0.37
C LYS A 77 2.14 -14.08 0.08
N MET A 78 2.00 -12.79 0.38
CA MET A 78 3.09 -11.95 0.91
C MET A 78 3.58 -12.48 2.26
N LEU A 79 2.68 -12.78 3.20
CA LEU A 79 3.06 -13.31 4.52
C LEU A 79 3.76 -14.65 4.40
N ASP A 80 3.27 -15.56 3.56
CA ASP A 80 3.87 -16.86 3.32
C ASP A 80 5.28 -16.72 2.75
N GLU A 81 5.46 -15.87 1.73
CA GLU A 81 6.77 -15.61 1.12
C GLU A 81 7.73 -14.95 2.10
N TYR A 82 7.28 -13.92 2.85
CA TYR A 82 8.10 -13.27 3.85
C TYR A 82 8.52 -14.25 4.94
N ASN A 83 7.58 -15.03 5.46
CA ASN A 83 7.82 -15.99 6.52
C ASN A 83 8.62 -17.23 6.09
N SER A 84 8.73 -17.49 4.78
CA SER A 84 9.57 -18.57 4.26
C SER A 84 11.06 -18.22 4.25
N ARG A 85 11.41 -16.94 4.33
CA ARG A 85 12.82 -16.48 4.27
C ARG A 85 13.57 -16.88 5.54
N GLU A 86 14.78 -17.34 5.36
CA GLU A 86 15.70 -17.60 6.47
C GLU A 86 16.16 -16.28 7.11
N ASN A 87 16.42 -16.30 8.40
CA ASN A 87 16.93 -15.15 9.17
C ASN A 87 16.01 -13.92 9.23
N THR A 88 14.72 -14.07 8.99
CA THR A 88 13.72 -13.04 9.24
C THR A 88 12.89 -13.35 10.48
N ASN A 89 12.52 -12.31 11.24
CA ASN A 89 11.48 -12.47 12.27
C ASN A 89 10.17 -12.76 11.56
N LYS A 90 9.48 -13.82 12.02
CA LYS A 90 8.20 -14.19 11.42
C LYS A 90 7.13 -13.16 11.76
N ILE A 91 6.31 -12.83 10.79
CA ILE A 91 5.13 -11.99 10.97
C ILE A 91 3.94 -12.89 11.25
N THR A 92 3.40 -12.82 12.47
CA THR A 92 2.18 -13.53 12.86
C THR A 92 1.05 -12.53 13.01
N VAL A 93 -0.03 -12.72 12.27
CA VAL A 93 -1.22 -11.85 12.27
C VAL A 93 -2.43 -12.68 12.67
N ASN A 94 -3.14 -12.27 13.72
CA ASN A 94 -4.31 -13.00 14.22
C ASN A 94 -5.59 -12.63 13.46
N GLU A 95 -5.78 -11.37 13.22
CA GLU A 95 -6.94 -10.86 12.50
C GLU A 95 -6.54 -9.69 11.58
N VAL A 96 -7.21 -9.60 10.45
CA VAL A 96 -6.99 -8.56 9.45
C VAL A 96 -8.32 -7.90 9.12
N ILE A 97 -8.31 -6.58 9.07
CA ILE A 97 -9.45 -5.78 8.59
C ILE A 97 -8.96 -4.71 7.60
N ILE A 98 -9.88 -4.22 6.79
CA ILE A 98 -9.64 -3.03 5.98
C ILE A 98 -9.97 -1.80 6.85
N GLY A 99 -9.00 -0.89 6.99
CA GLY A 99 -9.21 0.42 7.59
C GLY A 99 -9.91 1.34 6.59
N ASP A 100 -9.15 1.79 5.59
CA ASP A 100 -9.64 2.69 4.55
C ASP A 100 -9.38 2.13 3.17
N SER A 101 -10.19 2.58 2.20
CA SER A 101 -9.99 2.28 0.78
C SER A 101 -10.35 3.49 -0.07
N TRP A 102 -9.53 3.79 -1.06
CA TRP A 102 -9.76 4.90 -1.98
C TRP A 102 -9.14 4.63 -3.35
N TYR A 103 -9.52 5.43 -4.33
CA TYR A 103 -8.84 5.48 -5.62
C TYR A 103 -8.25 6.86 -5.86
N THR A 104 -7.18 6.90 -6.63
CA THR A 104 -6.55 8.13 -7.11
C THR A 104 -6.39 8.07 -8.62
N LYS A 105 -6.78 9.13 -9.30
CA LYS A 105 -6.68 9.29 -10.74
C LYS A 105 -5.73 10.45 -11.04
N TYR A 106 -4.68 10.16 -11.77
CA TYR A 106 -3.62 11.11 -12.08
C TYR A 106 -3.78 11.65 -13.50
N SER A 107 -3.71 12.98 -13.63
CA SER A 107 -3.56 13.70 -14.89
C SER A 107 -2.07 13.75 -15.31
N GLU A 108 -1.76 14.39 -16.42
CA GLU A 108 -0.37 14.69 -16.78
C GLU A 108 0.27 15.58 -15.70
N GLY A 109 1.49 15.27 -15.31
CA GLY A 109 2.17 15.90 -14.16
C GLY A 109 1.61 15.50 -12.80
N GLY A 110 0.59 14.64 -12.76
CA GLY A 110 -0.04 14.23 -11.50
C GLY A 110 0.92 13.48 -10.59
N SER A 111 1.03 13.93 -9.34
CA SER A 111 1.97 13.42 -8.34
C SER A 111 1.36 13.37 -6.95
N PHE A 112 2.03 12.69 -6.05
CA PHE A 112 1.72 12.70 -4.63
C PHE A 112 3.01 12.85 -3.83
N HIS A 113 3.03 13.80 -2.91
CA HIS A 113 4.20 14.11 -2.09
C HIS A 113 4.65 12.90 -1.25
N LEU A 114 5.89 12.99 -0.75
CA LEU A 114 6.45 11.99 0.17
C LEU A 114 5.63 11.93 1.45
N HIS A 115 5.13 10.73 1.79
CA HIS A 115 4.33 10.48 2.97
C HIS A 115 4.45 9.03 3.43
N SER A 116 3.96 8.74 4.62
CA SER A 116 3.72 7.41 5.16
C SER A 116 2.30 7.36 5.74
N HIS A 117 1.85 6.18 6.11
CA HIS A 117 0.54 5.99 6.74
C HIS A 117 0.76 5.51 8.17
N ASP A 118 1.19 6.41 9.05
CA ASP A 118 1.51 6.09 10.44
C ASP A 118 0.33 6.33 11.39
N ASP A 119 0.41 5.69 12.57
CA ASP A 119 -0.34 5.97 13.79
C ASP A 119 -1.87 5.77 13.81
N LEU A 120 -2.44 5.08 12.86
CA LEU A 120 -3.83 4.68 12.97
C LEU A 120 -3.97 3.42 13.82
N SER A 121 -4.65 3.54 14.94
CA SER A 121 -5.09 2.38 15.72
C SER A 121 -6.58 2.46 16.02
N GLN A 122 -7.26 1.32 16.01
CA GLN A 122 -8.68 1.21 16.26
C GLN A 122 -8.98 0.05 17.20
N TYR A 123 -9.87 0.28 18.17
CA TYR A 123 -10.38 -0.77 19.05
C TYR A 123 -11.66 -1.35 18.47
N MET A 124 -11.66 -2.63 18.14
CA MET A 124 -12.84 -3.35 17.65
C MET A 124 -12.92 -4.74 18.27
N ARG A 125 -14.11 -5.16 18.68
CA ARG A 125 -14.37 -6.51 19.24
C ARG A 125 -13.43 -6.89 20.38
N GLY A 126 -13.06 -5.91 21.23
CA GLY A 126 -12.15 -6.14 22.35
C GLY A 126 -10.66 -6.29 21.97
N LYS A 127 -10.29 -6.07 20.71
CA LYS A 127 -8.92 -6.13 20.22
C LYS A 127 -8.47 -4.77 19.68
N ARG A 128 -7.19 -4.49 19.79
CA ARG A 128 -6.54 -3.35 19.17
C ARG A 128 -6.03 -3.77 17.79
N PHE A 129 -6.48 -3.06 16.77
CA PHE A 129 -5.97 -3.15 15.42
C PHE A 129 -5.07 -1.95 15.16
N ASN A 130 -3.89 -2.21 14.62
CA ASN A 130 -2.95 -1.17 14.20
C ASN A 130 -2.86 -1.18 12.68
N LEU A 131 -2.71 -0.01 12.08
CA LEU A 131 -2.37 0.10 10.67
C LEU A 131 -0.97 -0.50 10.48
N ALA A 132 -0.90 -1.59 9.77
CA ALA A 132 0.34 -2.36 9.62
C ALA A 132 0.87 -2.36 8.19
N PHE A 133 -0.04 -2.46 7.22
CA PHE A 133 0.34 -2.53 5.81
C PHE A 133 -0.53 -1.61 4.96
N SER A 134 0.05 -1.17 3.87
CA SER A 134 -0.65 -0.49 2.79
C SER A 134 -0.55 -1.28 1.51
N LEU A 135 -1.60 -1.20 0.69
CA LEU A 135 -1.66 -1.83 -0.62
C LEU A 135 -1.97 -0.79 -1.68
N ILE A 136 -1.25 -0.85 -2.78
CA ILE A 136 -1.54 -0.10 -4.00
C ILE A 136 -1.81 -1.08 -5.14
N TYR A 137 -3.00 -1.00 -5.74
CA TYR A 137 -3.32 -1.70 -6.97
C TYR A 137 -3.28 -0.74 -8.14
N ILE A 138 -2.43 -0.99 -9.13
CA ILE A 138 -2.32 -0.21 -10.37
C ILE A 138 -3.42 -0.68 -11.32
N LEU A 139 -4.58 -0.02 -11.25
CA LEU A 139 -5.76 -0.40 -12.03
C LEU A 139 -5.61 -0.07 -13.51
N ASN A 140 -5.07 1.11 -13.81
CA ASN A 140 -4.83 1.57 -15.18
C ASN A 140 -3.51 2.34 -15.22
N ASP A 141 -2.65 1.99 -16.15
CA ASP A 141 -1.39 2.71 -16.37
C ASP A 141 -0.90 2.48 -17.80
N LYS A 142 -1.02 3.51 -18.63
CA LYS A 142 -0.62 3.45 -20.03
C LYS A 142 0.87 3.77 -20.25
N ASN A 143 1.62 3.99 -19.18
CA ASN A 143 3.01 4.37 -19.27
C ASN A 143 3.86 3.65 -18.22
N GLU A 144 4.70 2.72 -18.68
CA GLU A 144 5.61 1.94 -17.84
C GLU A 144 6.62 2.80 -17.05
N ARG A 145 6.75 4.10 -17.33
CA ARG A 145 7.62 5.03 -16.61
C ARG A 145 6.93 5.74 -15.44
N ASN A 146 5.62 5.61 -15.32
CA ASN A 146 4.94 6.10 -14.13
C ASN A 146 5.35 5.23 -12.94
N SER A 147 5.74 5.84 -11.85
CA SER A 147 6.28 5.08 -10.73
C SER A 147 5.80 5.55 -9.37
N THR A 148 5.87 4.63 -8.43
CA THR A 148 5.85 4.88 -7.00
C THR A 148 7.26 4.62 -6.47
N ARG A 149 7.81 5.58 -5.75
CA ARG A 149 9.12 5.47 -5.11
C ARG A 149 8.95 5.24 -3.63
N PHE A 150 9.67 4.28 -3.11
CA PHE A 150 9.73 3.95 -1.70
C PHE A 150 11.09 4.33 -1.14
N PHE A 151 11.11 4.83 0.09
CA PHE A 151 12.31 5.35 0.73
C PHE A 151 12.50 4.64 2.07
N ILE A 152 13.66 4.04 2.26
CA ILE A 152 14.02 3.45 3.55
C ILE A 152 14.49 4.59 4.47
N PRO A 153 13.88 4.77 5.64
CA PRO A 153 14.26 5.81 6.59
C PRO A 153 15.56 5.44 7.32
N THR A 154 16.65 5.28 6.57
CA THR A 154 17.97 5.07 7.15
C THR A 154 18.70 6.40 7.24
N GLY A 155 19.28 6.69 8.40
CA GLY A 155 20.19 7.84 8.53
C GLY A 155 21.30 7.73 7.46
N SER A 156 21.64 8.87 6.86
CA SER A 156 22.59 8.98 5.75
C SER A 156 23.90 8.19 5.95
N THR A 157 24.38 8.08 7.19
CA THR A 157 25.60 7.37 7.54
C THR A 157 25.49 5.86 7.37
N THR A 158 24.38 5.26 7.77
CA THR A 158 24.15 3.81 7.62
C THR A 158 24.01 3.40 6.16
N SER A 159 23.33 4.22 5.36
CA SER A 159 23.19 4.02 3.92
C SER A 159 24.54 4.08 3.21
N ALA A 160 25.38 5.07 3.54
CA ALA A 160 26.71 5.22 2.95
C ALA A 160 27.65 4.05 3.29
N VAL A 161 27.58 3.53 4.51
CA VAL A 161 28.44 2.42 4.98
C VAL A 161 27.95 1.07 4.46
N CYS A 162 26.65 0.86 4.38
CA CYS A 162 26.07 -0.44 3.99
C CYS A 162 25.82 -0.59 2.49
N HIS A 163 26.09 0.41 1.67
CA HIS A 163 25.81 0.43 0.22
C HIS A 163 24.38 -0.05 -0.12
N ARG A 164 23.40 0.29 0.72
CA ARG A 164 22.01 -0.08 0.49
C ARG A 164 21.33 0.96 -0.39
N ASP A 165 20.56 0.48 -1.35
CA ASP A 165 19.64 1.32 -2.09
C ASP A 165 18.61 1.90 -1.11
N ILE A 166 18.62 3.21 -0.95
CA ILE A 166 17.68 3.94 -0.08
C ILE A 166 16.37 4.25 -0.80
N ILE A 167 16.34 4.04 -2.10
CA ILE A 167 15.18 4.29 -2.96
C ILE A 167 14.89 3.03 -3.77
N PHE A 168 13.66 2.55 -3.65
CA PHE A 168 13.11 1.53 -4.54
C PHE A 168 12.11 2.22 -5.48
N ASP A 169 12.44 2.29 -6.76
CA ASP A 169 11.61 2.91 -7.80
C ASP A 169 10.93 1.84 -8.64
N THR A 170 9.60 1.83 -8.65
CA THR A 170 8.82 0.83 -9.41
C THR A 170 8.85 1.08 -10.92
N GLY A 171 9.23 2.29 -11.34
CA GLY A 171 9.34 2.65 -12.75
C GLY A 171 10.47 1.89 -13.44
N GLY A 172 10.14 1.17 -14.50
CA GLY A 172 11.13 0.38 -15.26
C GLY A 172 11.40 -1.02 -14.71
N ILE A 173 10.76 -1.43 -13.61
CA ILE A 173 10.80 -2.82 -13.17
C ILE A 173 9.84 -3.64 -14.04
N LYS A 174 10.38 -4.55 -14.82
CA LYS A 174 9.69 -5.30 -15.89
C LYS A 174 8.35 -5.93 -15.48
N ASN A 175 8.17 -6.24 -14.21
CA ASN A 175 6.98 -6.95 -13.72
C ASN A 175 6.07 -6.07 -12.86
N ILE A 176 6.36 -4.77 -12.72
CA ILE A 176 5.52 -3.82 -12.02
C ILE A 176 4.91 -2.86 -13.04
N GLY A 177 3.61 -2.69 -13.01
CA GLY A 177 2.85 -1.83 -13.91
C GLY A 177 1.36 -2.13 -13.79
N GLU A 178 0.61 -1.84 -14.81
CA GLU A 178 -0.83 -2.14 -14.85
C GLU A 178 -1.13 -3.57 -14.44
N GLY A 179 -2.14 -3.75 -13.60
CA GLY A 179 -2.53 -5.04 -13.02
C GLY A 179 -1.68 -5.46 -11.81
N SER A 180 -0.67 -4.71 -11.41
CA SER A 180 0.15 -5.05 -10.24
C SER A 180 -0.53 -4.62 -8.94
N VAL A 181 -0.41 -5.48 -7.94
CA VAL A 181 -0.66 -5.20 -6.52
C VAL A 181 0.68 -5.06 -5.82
N ILE A 182 0.87 -3.97 -5.10
CA ILE A 182 2.08 -3.67 -4.33
C ILE A 182 1.68 -3.58 -2.87
N LEU A 183 2.33 -4.35 -2.00
CA LEU A 183 2.13 -4.39 -0.56
C LEU A 183 3.40 -3.98 0.17
N PHE A 184 3.27 -3.17 1.20
CA PHE A 184 4.39 -2.66 1.97
C PHE A 184 3.97 -2.27 3.38
N PRO A 185 4.89 -2.23 4.36
CA PRO A 185 4.62 -1.68 5.69
C PRO A 185 4.12 -0.25 5.59
N SER A 186 3.07 0.10 6.33
CA SER A 186 2.45 1.43 6.27
C SER A 186 3.38 2.57 6.67
N SER A 187 4.37 2.27 7.52
CA SER A 187 5.43 3.20 7.92
C SER A 187 6.43 3.55 6.82
N LEU A 188 6.46 2.76 5.74
CA LEU A 188 7.41 2.98 4.66
C LEU A 188 7.06 4.24 3.86
N TYR A 189 7.98 5.21 3.88
CA TYR A 189 7.80 6.45 3.13
C TYR A 189 7.73 6.20 1.64
N HIS A 190 6.77 6.81 0.98
CA HIS A 190 6.60 6.67 -0.45
C HIS A 190 6.05 7.94 -1.11
N THR A 191 6.26 8.06 -2.42
CA THR A 191 5.77 9.15 -3.26
C THR A 191 5.36 8.63 -4.62
N VAL A 192 4.44 9.32 -5.29
CA VAL A 192 4.16 9.10 -6.70
C VAL A 192 4.83 10.21 -7.49
N VAL A 193 5.76 9.85 -8.38
CA VAL A 193 6.43 10.82 -9.24
C VAL A 193 5.48 11.39 -10.28
N PRO A 194 5.72 12.61 -10.80
CA PRO A 194 4.87 13.23 -11.79
C PRO A 194 4.61 12.30 -12.98
N CYS A 195 3.34 12.01 -13.25
CA CYS A 195 2.92 11.14 -14.35
C CYS A 195 3.24 11.79 -15.70
N ILE A 196 3.90 11.06 -16.59
CA ILE A 196 4.28 11.55 -17.92
C ILE A 196 3.06 11.68 -18.84
N LYS A 197 2.07 10.80 -18.64
CA LYS A 197 0.82 10.79 -19.42
C LYS A 197 -0.37 10.65 -18.48
N PRO A 198 -1.51 11.25 -18.84
CA PRO A 198 -2.74 11.12 -18.06
C PRO A 198 -3.29 9.69 -18.10
N GLY A 199 -4.13 9.39 -17.13
CA GLY A 199 -4.92 8.16 -17.10
C GLY A 199 -4.38 7.05 -16.19
N ARG A 200 -3.33 7.30 -15.40
CA ARG A 200 -2.98 6.41 -14.30
C ARG A 200 -4.10 6.44 -13.26
N ILE A 201 -4.55 5.26 -12.86
CA ILE A 201 -5.52 5.06 -11.78
C ILE A 201 -4.97 4.03 -10.82
N THR A 202 -4.90 4.38 -9.55
CA THR A 202 -4.55 3.45 -8.47
C THR A 202 -5.72 3.28 -7.51
N ILE A 203 -5.82 2.10 -6.91
CA ILE A 203 -6.69 1.84 -5.77
C ILE A 203 -5.79 1.50 -4.60
N SER A 204 -6.05 2.14 -3.46
CA SER A 204 -5.27 1.94 -2.26
C SER A 204 -6.14 1.40 -1.13
N TYR A 205 -5.52 0.59 -0.28
CA TYR A 205 -6.12 0.03 0.93
C TYR A 205 -5.16 0.17 2.10
N ASN A 206 -5.69 0.59 3.22
CA ASN A 206 -5.04 0.50 4.52
C ASN A 206 -5.45 -0.82 5.19
N ILE A 207 -4.49 -1.65 5.52
CA ILE A 207 -4.69 -2.98 6.11
C ILE A 207 -4.30 -2.91 7.59
N MET A 208 -5.29 -3.07 8.43
CA MET A 208 -5.11 -3.08 9.87
C MET A 208 -5.03 -4.52 10.41
N CYS A 209 -4.07 -4.77 11.28
CA CYS A 209 -3.80 -6.07 11.84
C CYS A 209 -3.90 -6.05 13.36
N ALA A 210 -4.50 -7.10 13.92
CA ALA A 210 -4.36 -7.42 15.32
C ALA A 210 -3.24 -8.46 15.47
N PHE A 211 -2.28 -8.15 16.31
CA PHE A 211 -1.18 -9.03 16.68
C PHE A 211 -1.46 -9.59 18.07
N ASP A 212 -0.93 -10.76 18.36
CA ASP A 212 -0.91 -11.22 19.74
C ASP A 212 -0.15 -10.21 20.60
N PRO A 213 -0.67 -9.84 21.78
CA PRO A 213 0.13 -9.06 22.70
C PRO A 213 1.40 -9.87 22.97
N GLU A 214 2.57 -9.28 22.70
CA GLU A 214 3.81 -9.87 23.15
C GLU A 214 3.66 -10.21 24.64
N PRO A 215 4.12 -11.38 25.07
CA PRO A 215 4.11 -11.69 26.50
C PRO A 215 4.87 -10.54 27.18
N CYS A 216 4.15 -9.76 27.99
CA CYS A 216 4.76 -8.72 28.79
C CYS A 216 5.97 -9.35 29.48
N VAL A 217 7.16 -8.88 29.14
CA VAL A 217 8.37 -9.26 29.88
C VAL A 217 8.09 -8.81 31.30
N LYS A 218 7.69 -9.75 32.17
CA LYS A 218 7.63 -9.48 33.59
C LYS A 218 9.07 -9.27 34.03
N PHE A 219 9.44 -8.03 34.23
CA PHE A 219 10.64 -7.76 35.01
C PHE A 219 10.37 -8.35 36.39
N SER A 220 11.03 -9.46 36.72
CA SER A 220 11.06 -9.94 38.09
C SER A 220 11.87 -8.94 38.89
N ASP A 221 11.21 -8.34 39.88
CA ASP A 221 11.85 -7.52 40.90
C ASP A 221 12.97 -8.27 41.62
#